data_cf932a6cc311fa4156ec87ca9eec0497
#
_entry.id   cf932a6cc311fa4156ec87ca9eec0497
#
_cell.length_a   1.000
_cell.length_b   1.000
_cell.length_c   1.000
_cell.angle_alpha   90.00
_cell.angle_beta   90.00
_cell.angle_gamma   90.00
#
_symmetry.space_group_name_H-M   'P 1'
#
loop_
_entity.id
_entity.type
_entity.pdbx_description
1 polymer ?
#
loop_
_entity_poly.entity_id
_entity_poly.type
_entity_poly.pdbx_seq_one_letter_code
_entity_poly.pdbx_strand_id
1 'polypeptide(L)'
;MIVQQQQRSPEWHAQRKLRLTGSRVGAILGLSPWQKPDDVLRDMVREYHGAESEFTGNPATDWGNRHETRALLAFMRETGLQVEQCGFFPYGDRMGASPDGLTSDGGVLELKAPYGLRKGGEFKPLAEQPHYAAQVQMEMLATGRNHAYFSQYRAPYGDPLSHDYVQEAMHIERVEHDAGWIDRVLPELDLFYKRLLAELDNPEHLEPLRVSIDTPEAGLLLTELDTLRQRQEEDAEREKAIIAELVAQAGDKNALVHGRKLTKTKDSKSVAYAKALAELAPGADLSKWESVRKGGWRLS
;
A
#
# COMPACT_ATOMS: atom_id res chain seq x y z
N MET A 1 -27.44 9.22 -15.58
CA MET A 1 -27.80 7.82 -15.23
C MET A 1 -26.57 7.20 -14.62
N ILE A 2 -26.60 6.89 -13.33
CA ILE A 2 -25.53 6.16 -12.63
C ILE A 2 -25.66 4.72 -13.12
N VAL A 3 -24.72 4.25 -13.92
CA VAL A 3 -24.71 2.84 -14.32
C VAL A 3 -24.11 2.09 -13.12
N GLN A 4 -24.96 1.41 -12.38
CA GLN A 4 -24.57 0.49 -11.30
C GLN A 4 -23.87 -0.74 -11.88
N GLN A 5 -22.64 -0.58 -12.31
CA GLN A 5 -21.84 -1.71 -12.75
C GLN A 5 -21.05 -2.23 -11.55
N GLN A 6 -21.11 -3.53 -11.36
CA GLN A 6 -20.34 -4.21 -10.33
C GLN A 6 -18.85 -3.93 -10.55
N GLN A 7 -18.14 -3.50 -9.51
CA GLN A 7 -16.67 -3.33 -9.58
C GLN A 7 -16.01 -4.64 -10.05
N ARG A 8 -14.93 -4.52 -10.80
CA ARG A 8 -14.18 -5.63 -11.40
C ARG A 8 -14.89 -6.37 -12.54
N SER A 9 -16.07 -5.92 -12.99
CA SER A 9 -16.69 -6.44 -14.21
C SER A 9 -15.96 -5.97 -15.48
N PRO A 10 -16.11 -6.66 -16.63
CA PRO A 10 -15.54 -6.19 -17.90
C PRO A 10 -15.97 -4.77 -18.27
N GLU A 11 -17.22 -4.41 -18.01
CA GLU A 11 -17.78 -3.09 -18.27
C GLU A 11 -17.14 -2.03 -17.37
N TRP A 12 -16.87 -2.34 -16.09
CA TRP A 12 -16.17 -1.48 -15.18
C TRP A 12 -14.72 -1.21 -15.65
N HIS A 13 -14.03 -2.26 -16.13
CA HIS A 13 -12.69 -2.10 -16.71
C HIS A 13 -12.73 -1.24 -17.97
N ALA A 14 -13.72 -1.45 -18.84
CA ALA A 14 -13.89 -0.66 -20.06
C ALA A 14 -14.11 0.84 -19.78
N GLN A 15 -14.88 1.17 -18.73
CA GLN A 15 -15.09 2.56 -18.34
C GLN A 15 -13.84 3.23 -17.76
N ARG A 16 -12.95 2.49 -17.14
CA ARG A 16 -11.70 2.97 -16.57
C ARG A 16 -10.57 3.14 -17.59
N LYS A 17 -10.71 2.49 -18.75
CA LYS A 17 -9.71 2.52 -19.81
C LYS A 17 -9.42 3.95 -20.24
N LEU A 18 -8.15 4.32 -20.31
CA LEU A 18 -7.67 5.67 -20.59
C LEU A 18 -8.21 6.77 -19.66
N ARG A 19 -8.68 6.44 -18.46
CA ARG A 19 -9.08 7.45 -17.48
C ARG A 19 -8.09 7.52 -16.32
N LEU A 20 -7.82 8.74 -15.89
CA LEU A 20 -7.07 9.00 -14.66
C LEU A 20 -8.00 8.74 -13.48
N THR A 21 -7.86 7.57 -12.87
CA THR A 21 -8.77 7.12 -11.82
C THR A 21 -8.29 7.55 -10.44
N GLY A 22 -9.21 7.69 -9.48
CA GLY A 22 -8.89 8.07 -8.10
C GLY A 22 -7.71 7.28 -7.52
N SER A 23 -7.67 5.96 -7.74
CA SER A 23 -6.58 5.09 -7.27
C SER A 23 -5.21 5.37 -7.93
N ARG A 24 -5.18 6.02 -9.11
CA ARG A 24 -3.94 6.36 -9.85
C ARG A 24 -3.47 7.79 -9.60
N VAL A 25 -4.38 8.68 -9.23
CA VAL A 25 -4.08 10.12 -9.10
C VAL A 25 -2.91 10.38 -8.16
N GLY A 26 -2.87 9.72 -7.01
CA GLY A 26 -1.75 9.87 -6.07
C GLY A 26 -0.40 9.51 -6.65
N ALA A 27 -0.31 8.48 -7.49
CA ALA A 27 0.92 8.09 -8.17
C ALA A 27 1.26 9.03 -9.34
N ILE A 28 0.26 9.47 -10.09
CA ILE A 28 0.43 10.46 -11.18
C ILE A 28 1.02 11.77 -10.65
N LEU A 29 0.57 12.22 -9.47
CA LEU A 29 1.07 13.41 -8.78
C LEU A 29 2.40 13.17 -8.02
N GLY A 30 3.05 12.02 -8.18
CA GLY A 30 4.31 11.70 -7.52
C GLY A 30 4.21 11.53 -5.98
N LEU A 31 3.01 11.39 -5.44
CA LEU A 31 2.74 11.29 -4.00
C LEU A 31 2.80 9.84 -3.48
N SER A 32 2.78 8.85 -4.37
CA SER A 32 2.78 7.45 -3.99
C SER A 32 4.17 6.96 -3.59
N PRO A 33 4.32 6.24 -2.46
CA PRO A 33 5.58 5.63 -2.09
C PRO A 33 5.89 4.33 -2.87
N TRP A 34 4.93 3.80 -3.64
CA TRP A 34 5.05 2.49 -4.29
C TRP A 34 5.17 2.55 -5.81
N GLN A 35 4.61 3.59 -6.44
CA GLN A 35 4.51 3.69 -7.90
C GLN A 35 4.79 5.12 -8.34
N LYS A 36 5.60 5.28 -9.37
CA LYS A 36 5.95 6.57 -9.97
C LYS A 36 5.00 6.91 -11.13
N PRO A 37 4.94 8.17 -11.57
CA PRO A 37 4.14 8.54 -12.73
C PRO A 37 4.45 7.73 -13.99
N ASP A 38 5.74 7.41 -14.24
CA ASP A 38 6.16 6.60 -15.40
C ASP A 38 5.64 5.16 -15.33
N ASP A 39 5.58 4.57 -14.13
CA ASP A 39 5.02 3.24 -13.94
C ASP A 39 3.52 3.24 -14.27
N VAL A 40 2.78 4.27 -13.80
CA VAL A 40 1.34 4.42 -14.12
C VAL A 40 1.12 4.60 -15.61
N LEU A 41 1.95 5.42 -16.28
CA LEU A 41 1.86 5.64 -17.72
C LEU A 41 2.03 4.33 -18.48
N ARG A 42 3.08 3.57 -18.14
CA ARG A 42 3.34 2.27 -18.73
C ARG A 42 2.17 1.30 -18.53
N ASP A 43 1.65 1.19 -17.29
CA ASP A 43 0.52 0.32 -16.98
C ASP A 43 -0.72 0.71 -17.79
N MET A 44 -0.99 2.01 -17.97
CA MET A 44 -2.13 2.50 -18.74
C MET A 44 -1.98 2.22 -20.25
N VAL A 45 -0.77 2.32 -20.81
CA VAL A 45 -0.49 1.94 -22.20
C VAL A 45 -0.69 0.43 -22.40
N ARG A 46 -0.16 -0.39 -21.49
CA ARG A 46 -0.34 -1.85 -21.53
C ARG A 46 -1.81 -2.25 -21.44
N GLU A 47 -2.56 -1.66 -20.50
CA GLU A 47 -4.01 -1.87 -20.37
C GLU A 47 -4.76 -1.46 -21.65
N TYR A 48 -4.35 -0.36 -22.28
CA TYR A 48 -4.94 0.10 -23.54
C TYR A 48 -4.77 -0.94 -24.66
N HIS A 49 -3.63 -1.57 -24.78
CA HIS A 49 -3.34 -2.60 -25.76
C HIS A 49 -3.79 -4.01 -25.35
N GLY A 50 -4.35 -4.17 -24.15
CA GLY A 50 -4.78 -5.49 -23.65
C GLY A 50 -3.61 -6.40 -23.29
N ALA A 51 -2.42 -5.84 -23.05
CA ALA A 51 -1.28 -6.60 -22.56
C ALA A 51 -1.52 -7.03 -21.10
N GLU A 52 -0.99 -8.19 -20.73
CA GLU A 52 -1.09 -8.70 -19.36
C GLU A 52 -0.44 -7.74 -18.35
N SER A 53 -1.07 -7.62 -17.18
CA SER A 53 -0.50 -6.85 -16.08
C SER A 53 0.80 -7.50 -15.61
N GLU A 54 1.85 -6.70 -15.46
CA GLU A 54 3.10 -7.17 -14.85
C GLU A 54 3.03 -7.26 -13.32
N PHE A 55 1.99 -6.68 -12.73
CA PHE A 55 1.71 -6.83 -11.31
C PHE A 55 0.90 -8.10 -11.07
N THR A 56 1.54 -9.09 -10.49
CA THR A 56 0.95 -10.41 -10.17
C THR A 56 0.36 -10.50 -8.77
N GLY A 57 0.28 -9.37 -8.07
CA GLY A 57 -0.13 -9.31 -6.66
C GLY A 57 1.07 -9.37 -5.70
N ASN A 58 0.78 -9.14 -4.45
CA ASN A 58 1.74 -9.32 -3.34
C ASN A 58 0.97 -9.57 -2.03
N PRO A 59 1.64 -10.00 -0.94
CA PRO A 59 0.98 -10.29 0.33
C PRO A 59 0.13 -9.13 0.89
N ALA A 60 0.48 -7.87 0.59
CA ALA A 60 -0.29 -6.71 1.03
C ALA A 60 -1.61 -6.55 0.26
N THR A 61 -1.58 -6.77 -1.06
CA THR A 61 -2.77 -6.75 -1.92
C THR A 61 -3.72 -7.88 -1.56
N ASP A 62 -3.18 -9.09 -1.35
CA ASP A 62 -3.97 -10.27 -0.97
C ASP A 62 -4.63 -10.08 0.39
N TRP A 63 -3.90 -9.46 1.32
CA TRP A 63 -4.41 -9.10 2.63
C TRP A 63 -5.55 -8.10 2.54
N GLY A 64 -5.39 -7.03 1.77
CA GLY A 64 -6.42 -6.03 1.51
C GLY A 64 -7.70 -6.66 0.97
N ASN A 65 -7.58 -7.43 -0.12
CA ASN A 65 -8.71 -8.12 -0.76
C ASN A 65 -9.43 -9.08 0.20
N ARG A 66 -8.69 -9.84 1.02
CA ARG A 66 -9.24 -10.79 1.97
C ARG A 66 -10.07 -10.12 3.07
N HIS A 67 -9.69 -8.91 3.46
CA HIS A 67 -10.29 -8.22 4.59
C HIS A 67 -11.27 -7.11 4.21
N GLU A 68 -11.47 -6.82 2.93
CA GLU A 68 -12.36 -5.77 2.42
C GLU A 68 -13.79 -5.87 2.98
N THR A 69 -14.42 -7.05 2.88
CA THR A 69 -15.77 -7.26 3.41
C THR A 69 -15.86 -7.08 4.92
N ARG A 70 -14.84 -7.54 5.66
CA ARG A 70 -14.81 -7.36 7.12
C ARG A 70 -14.64 -5.90 7.51
N ALA A 71 -13.78 -5.19 6.78
CA ALA A 71 -13.57 -3.75 6.97
C ALA A 71 -14.88 -2.98 6.75
N LEU A 72 -15.64 -3.31 5.70
CA LEU A 72 -16.95 -2.72 5.44
C LEU A 72 -17.94 -2.95 6.59
N LEU A 73 -18.06 -4.19 7.05
CA LEU A 73 -18.94 -4.51 8.17
C LEU A 73 -18.52 -3.84 9.47
N ALA A 74 -17.22 -3.74 9.73
CA ALA A 74 -16.67 -3.03 10.88
C ALA A 74 -16.99 -1.53 10.80
N PHE A 75 -16.84 -0.89 9.63
CA PHE A 75 -17.23 0.50 9.43
C PHE A 75 -18.71 0.74 9.73
N MET A 76 -19.60 -0.08 9.17
CA MET A 76 -21.04 0.04 9.39
C MET A 76 -21.41 -0.15 10.88
N ARG A 77 -20.75 -1.07 11.56
CA ARG A 77 -20.93 -1.30 12.99
C ARG A 77 -20.48 -0.12 13.85
N GLU A 78 -19.32 0.44 13.57
CA GLU A 78 -18.73 1.54 14.35
C GLU A 78 -19.47 2.86 14.15
N THR A 79 -19.96 3.10 12.91
CA THR A 79 -20.61 4.37 12.55
C THR A 79 -22.14 4.33 12.61
N GLY A 80 -22.75 3.16 12.51
CA GLY A 80 -24.20 2.99 12.32
C GLY A 80 -24.69 3.36 10.91
N LEU A 81 -23.79 3.79 10.02
CA LEU A 81 -24.15 4.17 8.65
C LEU A 81 -24.35 2.93 7.79
N GLN A 82 -25.37 2.97 6.92
CA GLN A 82 -25.50 2.01 5.84
C GLN A 82 -24.58 2.41 4.68
N VAL A 83 -24.04 1.42 3.97
CA VAL A 83 -23.17 1.64 2.83
C VAL A 83 -23.74 0.92 1.62
N GLU A 84 -23.95 1.65 0.54
CA GLU A 84 -24.34 1.14 -0.77
C GLU A 84 -23.08 0.94 -1.62
N GLN A 85 -22.89 -0.26 -2.14
CA GLN A 85 -21.82 -0.52 -3.12
C GLN A 85 -22.10 0.23 -4.41
N CYS A 86 -21.06 0.72 -5.04
CA CYS A 86 -21.17 1.53 -6.24
C CYS A 86 -20.15 1.13 -7.30
N GLY A 87 -20.40 1.53 -8.54
CA GLY A 87 -19.51 1.30 -9.67
C GLY A 87 -18.53 2.43 -9.90
N PHE A 88 -18.27 2.73 -11.18
CA PHE A 88 -17.39 3.80 -11.60
C PHE A 88 -18.18 5.09 -11.84
N PHE A 89 -17.70 6.20 -11.30
CA PHE A 89 -18.21 7.54 -11.52
C PHE A 89 -17.27 8.30 -12.45
N PRO A 90 -17.68 8.57 -13.70
CA PRO A 90 -16.87 9.40 -14.59
C PRO A 90 -16.92 10.86 -14.17
N TYR A 91 -15.78 11.56 -14.30
CA TYR A 91 -15.67 12.99 -14.18
C TYR A 91 -15.08 13.56 -15.49
N GLY A 92 -15.95 14.15 -16.31
CA GLY A 92 -15.63 14.47 -17.69
C GLY A 92 -15.22 13.23 -18.50
N ASP A 93 -14.42 13.43 -19.55
CA ASP A 93 -14.03 12.36 -20.47
C ASP A 93 -12.77 11.62 -20.02
N ARG A 94 -11.96 12.21 -19.13
CA ARG A 94 -10.60 11.80 -18.86
C ARG A 94 -10.36 11.29 -17.43
N MET A 95 -11.27 11.52 -16.51
CA MET A 95 -11.10 11.22 -15.10
C MET A 95 -12.29 10.43 -14.55
N GLY A 96 -12.16 9.94 -13.32
CA GLY A 96 -13.24 9.32 -12.58
C GLY A 96 -12.74 8.51 -11.39
N ALA A 97 -13.67 7.96 -10.63
CA ALA A 97 -13.35 7.18 -9.45
C ALA A 97 -14.33 6.03 -9.21
N SER A 98 -13.90 5.05 -8.44
CA SER A 98 -14.73 3.95 -7.95
C SER A 98 -14.53 3.85 -6.44
N PRO A 99 -15.30 4.57 -5.63
CA PRO A 99 -15.24 4.44 -4.18
C PRO A 99 -15.64 3.03 -3.72
N ASP A 100 -15.23 2.64 -2.52
CA ASP A 100 -15.66 1.36 -1.93
C ASP A 100 -17.15 1.37 -1.54
N GLY A 101 -17.74 2.55 -1.37
CA GLY A 101 -19.17 2.69 -1.17
C GLY A 101 -19.65 4.12 -1.02
N LEU A 102 -20.98 4.26 -0.96
CA LEU A 102 -21.67 5.50 -0.68
C LEU A 102 -22.39 5.36 0.66
N THR A 103 -22.15 6.27 1.59
CA THR A 103 -22.75 6.21 2.92
C THR A 103 -24.14 6.86 2.96
N SER A 104 -25.01 6.37 3.86
CA SER A 104 -26.40 6.80 3.99
C SER A 104 -26.59 8.26 4.40
N ASP A 105 -25.56 8.90 4.93
CA ASP A 105 -25.53 10.33 5.27
C ASP A 105 -25.05 11.23 4.13
N GLY A 106 -24.84 10.65 2.93
CA GLY A 106 -24.43 11.39 1.74
C GLY A 106 -22.92 11.47 1.53
N GLY A 107 -22.11 10.72 2.26
CA GLY A 107 -20.66 10.67 2.11
C GLY A 107 -20.17 9.57 1.15
N VAL A 108 -18.86 9.57 0.92
CA VAL A 108 -18.10 8.53 0.21
C VAL A 108 -17.35 7.69 1.23
N LEU A 109 -17.17 6.40 0.97
CA LEU A 109 -16.33 5.52 1.78
C LEU A 109 -15.15 5.03 0.97
N GLU A 110 -13.95 5.20 1.54
CA GLU A 110 -12.71 4.58 1.10
C GLU A 110 -12.12 3.74 2.23
N LEU A 111 -11.95 2.44 1.98
CA LEU A 111 -11.47 1.45 2.95
C LEU A 111 -10.05 1.01 2.64
N LYS A 112 -9.24 0.92 3.66
CA LYS A 112 -7.91 0.31 3.58
C LYS A 112 -7.74 -0.72 4.69
N ALA A 113 -7.17 -1.88 4.35
CA ALA A 113 -6.71 -2.88 5.33
C ALA A 113 -5.19 -3.03 5.21
N PRO A 114 -4.40 -2.10 5.78
CA PRO A 114 -2.95 -2.09 5.59
C PRO A 114 -2.28 -3.33 6.18
N TYR A 115 -1.50 -4.04 5.37
CA TYR A 115 -0.76 -5.24 5.77
C TYR A 115 0.18 -5.00 6.96
N GLY A 116 0.73 -3.80 7.07
CA GLY A 116 1.60 -3.42 8.19
C GLY A 116 0.91 -3.46 9.56
N LEU A 117 -0.41 -3.30 9.60
CA LEU A 117 -1.18 -3.29 10.85
C LEU A 117 -1.40 -4.69 11.46
N ARG A 118 -1.17 -5.77 10.71
CA ARG A 118 -1.43 -7.16 11.16
C ARG A 118 -0.64 -7.58 12.41
N LYS A 119 0.48 -6.92 12.69
CA LYS A 119 1.32 -7.19 13.87
C LYS A 119 1.21 -6.09 14.95
N GLY A 120 0.08 -5.38 15.02
CA GLY A 120 -0.14 -4.35 16.04
C GLY A 120 0.46 -2.99 15.71
N GLY A 121 0.69 -2.68 14.43
CA GLY A 121 1.14 -1.36 13.99
C GLY A 121 0.13 -0.24 14.30
N GLU A 122 0.59 1.00 14.29
CA GLU A 122 -0.23 2.19 14.50
C GLU A 122 -0.91 2.64 13.20
N PHE A 123 -2.13 3.16 13.33
CA PHE A 123 -2.84 3.82 12.24
C PHE A 123 -2.12 5.13 11.87
N LYS A 124 -2.04 5.42 10.59
CA LYS A 124 -1.45 6.67 10.09
C LYS A 124 -2.56 7.65 9.75
N PRO A 125 -2.49 8.90 10.20
CA PRO A 125 -3.43 9.93 9.76
C PRO A 125 -3.42 10.10 8.23
N LEU A 126 -4.56 10.45 7.65
CA LEU A 126 -4.64 10.70 6.20
C LEU A 126 -3.68 11.83 5.76
N ALA A 127 -3.45 12.81 6.63
CA ALA A 127 -2.50 13.90 6.37
C ALA A 127 -1.05 13.41 6.13
N GLU A 128 -0.68 12.25 6.66
CA GLU A 128 0.62 11.58 6.41
C GLU A 128 0.59 10.66 5.18
N GLN A 129 -0.54 10.56 4.50
CA GLN A 129 -0.78 9.67 3.37
C GLN A 129 -1.33 10.44 2.15
N PRO A 130 -0.54 11.38 1.56
CA PRO A 130 -1.02 12.32 0.56
C PRO A 130 -1.56 11.65 -0.71
N HIS A 131 -1.08 10.45 -1.04
CA HIS A 131 -1.59 9.65 -2.15
C HIS A 131 -3.03 9.17 -1.92
N TYR A 132 -3.40 8.80 -0.71
CA TYR A 132 -4.79 8.47 -0.37
C TYR A 132 -5.66 9.72 -0.22
N ALA A 133 -5.09 10.82 0.29
CA ALA A 133 -5.80 12.10 0.32
C ALA A 133 -6.22 12.55 -1.10
N ALA A 134 -5.31 12.42 -2.08
CA ALA A 134 -5.63 12.70 -3.49
C ALA A 134 -6.70 11.75 -4.05
N GLN A 135 -6.67 10.47 -3.70
CA GLN A 135 -7.69 9.50 -4.09
C GLN A 135 -9.07 9.89 -3.56
N VAL A 136 -9.18 10.18 -2.27
CA VAL A 136 -10.44 10.55 -1.60
C VAL A 136 -11.02 11.84 -2.17
N GLN A 137 -10.17 12.85 -2.47
CA GLN A 137 -10.64 14.08 -3.13
C GLN A 137 -11.18 13.81 -4.54
N MET A 138 -10.54 12.95 -5.33
CA MET A 138 -11.04 12.57 -6.65
C MET A 138 -12.36 11.80 -6.56
N GLU A 139 -12.55 10.98 -5.55
CA GLU A 139 -13.80 10.23 -5.31
C GLU A 139 -14.96 11.17 -4.97
N MET A 140 -14.74 12.14 -4.08
CA MET A 140 -15.72 13.17 -3.78
C MET A 140 -16.07 14.01 -5.00
N LEU A 141 -15.05 14.42 -5.76
CA LEU A 141 -15.23 15.18 -7.00
C LEU A 141 -16.07 14.43 -8.03
N ALA A 142 -15.75 13.15 -8.28
CA ALA A 142 -16.43 12.31 -9.26
C ALA A 142 -17.87 11.98 -8.86
N THR A 143 -18.14 11.82 -7.58
CA THR A 143 -19.48 11.50 -7.05
C THR A 143 -20.32 12.74 -6.79
N GLY A 144 -19.72 13.94 -6.76
CA GLY A 144 -20.39 15.20 -6.40
C GLY A 144 -20.75 15.26 -4.89
N ARG A 145 -20.06 14.49 -4.05
CA ARG A 145 -20.30 14.44 -2.60
C ARG A 145 -19.33 15.35 -1.84
N ASN A 146 -19.79 15.90 -0.73
CA ASN A 146 -19.07 16.94 0.00
C ASN A 146 -18.21 16.42 1.14
N HIS A 147 -18.33 15.15 1.51
CA HIS A 147 -17.49 14.54 2.52
C HIS A 147 -17.23 13.07 2.20
N ALA A 148 -16.17 12.54 2.79
CA ALA A 148 -15.79 11.14 2.70
C ALA A 148 -15.39 10.60 4.08
N TYR A 149 -15.41 9.30 4.21
CA TYR A 149 -14.81 8.55 5.31
C TYR A 149 -13.61 7.78 4.78
N PHE A 150 -12.42 8.18 5.21
CA PHE A 150 -11.22 7.40 5.01
C PHE A 150 -11.07 6.46 6.21
N SER A 151 -11.15 5.17 5.97
CA SER A 151 -11.21 4.18 7.04
C SER A 151 -10.11 3.14 6.90
N GLN A 152 -9.34 2.94 7.96
CA GLN A 152 -8.27 1.96 8.03
C GLN A 152 -8.68 0.84 8.98
N TYR A 153 -8.65 -0.39 8.49
CA TYR A 153 -9.04 -1.57 9.23
C TYR A 153 -7.82 -2.42 9.60
N ARG A 154 -7.72 -2.75 10.88
CA ARG A 154 -6.79 -3.75 11.39
C ARG A 154 -7.55 -5.03 11.68
N ALA A 155 -7.31 -6.07 10.86
CA ALA A 155 -7.88 -7.38 11.11
C ALA A 155 -7.27 -8.04 12.35
N PRO A 156 -8.01 -8.89 13.06
CA PRO A 156 -7.46 -9.69 14.13
C PRO A 156 -6.39 -10.65 13.57
N TYR A 157 -5.31 -10.85 14.32
CA TYR A 157 -4.19 -11.68 13.88
C TYR A 157 -3.57 -12.43 15.05
N GLY A 158 -3.16 -13.68 14.79
CA GLY A 158 -2.57 -14.57 15.82
C GLY A 158 -3.59 -15.44 16.53
N ASP A 159 -3.13 -16.16 17.55
CA ASP A 159 -3.98 -17.00 18.41
C ASP A 159 -4.67 -16.12 19.46
N PRO A 160 -6.03 -16.14 19.54
CA PRO A 160 -6.80 -15.36 20.52
C PRO A 160 -6.43 -15.60 21.98
N LEU A 161 -5.78 -16.74 22.29
CA LEU A 161 -5.32 -17.09 23.63
C LEU A 161 -3.87 -16.67 23.90
N SER A 162 -3.17 -16.17 22.89
CA SER A 162 -1.79 -15.71 23.02
C SER A 162 -1.72 -14.27 23.50
N HIS A 163 -0.66 -13.92 24.23
CA HIS A 163 -0.39 -12.55 24.69
C HIS A 163 -0.04 -11.58 23.55
N ASP A 164 0.39 -12.09 22.40
CA ASP A 164 0.72 -11.34 21.20
C ASP A 164 -0.45 -11.25 20.18
N TYR A 165 -1.64 -11.70 20.59
CA TYR A 165 -2.84 -11.57 19.77
C TYR A 165 -3.16 -10.11 19.46
N VAL A 166 -3.31 -9.80 18.18
CA VAL A 166 -3.70 -8.47 17.71
C VAL A 166 -5.20 -8.40 17.55
N GLN A 167 -5.83 -7.54 18.33
CA GLN A 167 -7.27 -7.32 18.29
C GLN A 167 -7.70 -6.54 17.05
N GLU A 168 -8.91 -6.82 16.57
CA GLU A 168 -9.59 -6.01 15.58
C GLU A 168 -9.68 -4.55 16.02
N ALA A 169 -9.41 -3.63 15.10
CA ALA A 169 -9.60 -2.20 15.33
C ALA A 169 -9.85 -1.47 14.02
N MET A 170 -10.48 -0.31 14.12
CA MET A 170 -10.74 0.57 13.00
C MET A 170 -10.39 2.01 13.36
N HIS A 171 -9.79 2.73 12.42
CA HIS A 171 -9.58 4.16 12.50
C HIS A 171 -10.34 4.82 11.36
N ILE A 172 -11.19 5.80 11.69
CA ILE A 172 -12.08 6.47 10.74
C ILE A 172 -11.81 7.95 10.79
N GLU A 173 -11.47 8.54 9.65
CA GLU A 173 -11.34 9.98 9.50
C GLU A 173 -12.42 10.50 8.55
N ARG A 174 -13.18 11.49 9.00
CA ARG A 174 -14.09 12.22 8.13
C ARG A 174 -13.35 13.33 7.43
N VAL A 175 -13.46 13.37 6.11
CA VAL A 175 -12.73 14.26 5.21
C VAL A 175 -13.72 15.15 4.48
N GLU A 176 -13.50 16.45 4.46
CA GLU A 176 -14.31 17.39 3.70
C GLU A 176 -13.77 17.54 2.27
N HIS A 177 -14.67 17.80 1.34
CA HIS A 177 -14.30 18.11 -0.04
C HIS A 177 -13.59 19.46 -0.11
N ASP A 178 -12.39 19.45 -0.66
CA ASP A 178 -11.63 20.65 -0.98
C ASP A 178 -11.98 21.12 -2.39
N ALA A 179 -12.87 22.10 -2.48
CA ALA A 179 -13.36 22.62 -3.76
C ALA A 179 -12.25 23.18 -4.69
N GLY A 180 -11.14 23.65 -4.12
CA GLY A 180 -10.00 24.15 -4.90
C GLY A 180 -8.96 23.05 -5.23
N TRP A 181 -9.13 21.82 -4.76
CA TRP A 181 -8.16 20.76 -4.97
C TRP A 181 -7.94 20.47 -6.47
N ILE A 182 -9.02 20.33 -7.23
CA ILE A 182 -8.91 20.00 -8.65
C ILE A 182 -8.17 21.07 -9.44
N ASP A 183 -8.42 22.33 -9.15
CA ASP A 183 -7.76 23.45 -9.86
C ASP A 183 -6.25 23.44 -9.62
N ARG A 184 -5.80 23.02 -8.43
CA ARG A 184 -4.37 22.91 -8.10
C ARG A 184 -3.67 21.77 -8.82
N VAL A 185 -4.36 20.63 -9.01
CA VAL A 185 -3.74 19.42 -9.58
C VAL A 185 -4.02 19.22 -11.06
N LEU A 186 -5.06 19.89 -11.60
CA LEU A 186 -5.48 19.73 -12.99
C LEU A 186 -4.37 19.98 -14.01
N PRO A 187 -3.50 21.01 -13.88
CA PRO A 187 -2.42 21.23 -14.83
C PRO A 187 -1.47 20.02 -14.95
N GLU A 188 -1.15 19.36 -13.83
CA GLU A 188 -0.28 18.20 -13.80
C GLU A 188 -0.98 16.95 -14.36
N LEU A 189 -2.25 16.76 -14.02
CA LEU A 189 -3.07 15.68 -14.58
C LEU A 189 -3.24 15.82 -16.09
N ASP A 190 -3.44 17.05 -16.59
CA ASP A 190 -3.52 17.33 -18.03
C ASP A 190 -2.20 17.10 -18.75
N LEU A 191 -1.08 17.46 -18.13
CA LEU A 191 0.26 17.18 -18.69
C LEU A 191 0.49 15.67 -18.79
N PHE A 192 0.18 14.94 -17.72
CA PHE A 192 0.27 13.49 -17.72
C PHE A 192 -0.61 12.85 -18.79
N TYR A 193 -1.86 13.30 -18.93
CA TYR A 193 -2.78 12.77 -19.91
C TYR A 193 -2.33 13.03 -21.36
N LYS A 194 -1.78 14.22 -21.64
CA LYS A 194 -1.18 14.51 -22.94
C LYS A 194 0.00 13.61 -23.25
N ARG A 195 0.85 13.38 -22.25
CA ARG A 195 1.97 12.46 -22.37
C ARG A 195 1.49 11.02 -22.61
N LEU A 196 0.49 10.56 -21.85
CA LEU A 196 -0.13 9.25 -22.06
C LEU A 196 -0.57 9.05 -23.52
N LEU A 197 -1.30 10.04 -24.08
CA LEU A 197 -1.78 9.95 -25.46
C LEU A 197 -0.63 9.95 -26.48
N ALA A 198 0.45 10.68 -26.23
CA ALA A 198 1.63 10.71 -27.10
C ALA A 198 2.42 9.40 -27.07
N GLU A 199 2.35 8.66 -25.94
CA GLU A 199 3.12 7.44 -25.72
C GLU A 199 2.28 6.16 -25.97
N LEU A 200 1.01 6.28 -26.37
CA LEU A 200 0.13 5.11 -26.56
C LEU A 200 0.68 4.08 -27.55
N ASP A 201 1.31 4.54 -28.62
CA ASP A 201 1.85 3.66 -29.66
C ASP A 201 3.37 3.37 -29.49
N ASN A 202 3.95 3.76 -28.35
CA ASN A 202 5.35 3.47 -28.06
C ASN A 202 5.53 1.99 -27.66
N PRO A 203 6.18 1.15 -28.51
CA PRO A 203 6.30 -0.28 -28.26
C PRO A 203 7.14 -0.63 -27.03
N GLU A 204 8.00 0.27 -26.53
CA GLU A 204 8.82 0.03 -25.35
C GLU A 204 7.96 -0.24 -24.09
N HIS A 205 6.76 0.34 -24.03
CA HIS A 205 5.83 0.06 -22.92
C HIS A 205 5.25 -1.36 -22.95
N LEU A 206 5.25 -2.02 -24.09
CA LEU A 206 4.72 -3.37 -24.24
C LEU A 206 5.77 -4.45 -23.97
N GLU A 207 7.05 -4.09 -24.04
CA GLU A 207 8.11 -5.02 -23.70
C GLU A 207 8.07 -5.41 -22.22
N PRO A 208 8.20 -6.70 -21.87
CA PRO A 208 8.19 -7.11 -20.46
C PRO A 208 9.41 -6.53 -19.72
N LEU A 209 9.17 -5.96 -18.52
CA LEU A 209 10.26 -5.53 -17.63
C LEU A 209 11.02 -6.72 -17.02
N ARG A 210 10.43 -7.91 -17.07
CA ARG A 210 11.01 -9.12 -16.51
C ARG A 210 10.93 -10.25 -17.53
N VAL A 211 12.03 -10.95 -17.68
CA VAL A 211 12.07 -12.20 -18.45
C VAL A 211 11.51 -13.30 -17.57
N SER A 212 10.55 -14.07 -18.08
CA SER A 212 10.07 -15.28 -17.40
C SER A 212 11.08 -16.40 -17.60
N ILE A 213 11.44 -17.09 -16.50
CA ILE A 213 12.33 -18.26 -16.50
C ILE A 213 11.55 -19.42 -15.92
N ASP A 214 10.82 -20.14 -16.78
CA ASP A 214 9.93 -21.24 -16.40
C ASP A 214 10.55 -22.62 -16.73
N THR A 215 11.86 -22.75 -16.54
CA THR A 215 12.55 -24.02 -16.74
C THR A 215 12.43 -24.92 -15.52
N PRO A 216 12.39 -26.28 -15.69
CA PRO A 216 12.38 -27.22 -14.57
C PRO A 216 13.56 -27.01 -13.61
N GLU A 217 14.73 -26.66 -14.13
CA GLU A 217 15.93 -26.36 -13.34
C GLU A 217 15.73 -25.14 -12.45
N ALA A 218 15.14 -24.06 -12.97
CA ALA A 218 14.82 -22.88 -12.18
C ALA A 218 13.81 -23.21 -11.05
N GLY A 219 12.83 -24.07 -11.33
CA GLY A 219 11.89 -24.56 -10.33
C GLY A 219 12.56 -25.33 -9.19
N LEU A 220 13.54 -26.20 -9.51
CA LEU A 220 14.33 -26.92 -8.50
C LEU A 220 15.17 -25.97 -7.64
N LEU A 221 15.83 -24.99 -8.27
CA LEU A 221 16.60 -23.97 -7.55
C LEU A 221 15.73 -23.13 -6.60
N LEU A 222 14.52 -22.78 -7.02
CA LEU A 222 13.57 -22.08 -6.15
C LEU A 222 13.17 -22.93 -4.95
N THR A 223 12.85 -24.21 -5.17
CA THR A 223 12.49 -25.15 -4.09
C THR A 223 13.63 -25.32 -3.09
N GLU A 224 14.87 -25.43 -3.58
CA GLU A 224 16.06 -25.48 -2.73
C GLU A 224 16.23 -24.19 -1.91
N LEU A 225 16.08 -23.03 -2.55
CA LEU A 225 16.19 -21.74 -1.88
C LEU A 225 15.13 -21.56 -0.80
N ASP A 226 13.89 -21.94 -1.06
CA ASP A 226 12.80 -21.86 -0.09
C ASP A 226 13.05 -22.79 1.12
N THR A 227 13.57 -23.99 0.86
CA THR A 227 13.98 -24.91 1.91
C THR A 227 15.10 -24.35 2.79
N LEU A 228 16.09 -23.70 2.18
CA LEU A 228 17.18 -23.04 2.92
C LEU A 228 16.67 -21.85 3.75
N ARG A 229 15.77 -21.05 3.21
CA ARG A 229 15.15 -19.92 3.93
C ARG A 229 14.34 -20.37 5.12
N GLN A 230 13.54 -21.42 4.94
CA GLN A 230 12.77 -22.01 6.03
C GLN A 230 13.67 -22.52 7.16
N ARG A 231 14.74 -23.25 6.85
CA ARG A 231 15.72 -23.72 7.84
C ARG A 231 16.37 -22.55 8.58
N GLN A 232 16.76 -21.48 7.87
CA GLN A 232 17.33 -20.28 8.50
C GLN A 232 16.35 -19.64 9.50
N GLU A 233 15.05 -19.61 9.18
CA GLU A 233 14.02 -19.09 10.09
C GLU A 233 13.85 -19.99 11.32
N GLU A 234 13.77 -21.30 11.13
CA GLU A 234 13.69 -22.30 12.20
C GLU A 234 14.91 -22.23 13.13
N ASP A 235 16.12 -22.15 12.55
CA ASP A 235 17.37 -22.03 13.30
C ASP A 235 17.42 -20.71 14.10
N ALA A 236 16.99 -19.60 13.51
CA ALA A 236 16.92 -18.29 14.19
C ALA A 236 15.93 -18.30 15.37
N GLU A 237 14.78 -18.92 15.21
CA GLU A 237 13.81 -19.08 16.30
C GLU A 237 14.35 -20.01 17.39
N ARG A 238 15.04 -21.09 17.01
CA ARG A 238 15.69 -22.00 17.98
C ARG A 238 16.80 -21.29 18.74
N GLU A 239 17.62 -20.49 18.08
CA GLU A 239 18.65 -19.65 18.72
C GLU A 239 18.04 -18.71 19.77
N LYS A 240 16.97 -18.00 19.42
CA LYS A 240 16.24 -17.13 20.36
C LYS A 240 15.72 -17.91 21.56
N ALA A 241 15.13 -19.09 21.35
CA ALA A 241 14.64 -19.94 22.43
C ALA A 241 15.77 -20.38 23.37
N ILE A 242 16.91 -20.82 22.83
CA ILE A 242 18.08 -21.18 23.63
C ILE A 242 18.60 -20.00 24.46
N ILE A 243 18.71 -18.82 23.85
CA ILE A 243 19.13 -17.60 24.57
C ILE A 243 18.14 -17.28 25.69
N ALA A 244 16.84 -17.37 25.46
CA ALA A 244 15.81 -17.12 26.47
C ALA A 244 15.90 -18.11 27.64
N GLU A 245 16.15 -19.41 27.38
CA GLU A 245 16.38 -20.43 28.42
C GLU A 245 17.61 -20.09 29.26
N LEU A 246 18.72 -19.65 28.64
CA LEU A 246 19.95 -19.27 29.34
C LEU A 246 19.75 -18.01 30.18
N VAL A 247 18.98 -17.04 29.67
CA VAL A 247 18.62 -15.82 30.42
C VAL A 247 17.78 -16.17 31.64
N ALA A 248 16.81 -17.07 31.50
CA ALA A 248 15.99 -17.54 32.62
C ALA A 248 16.84 -18.23 33.71
N GLN A 249 17.80 -19.09 33.32
CA GLN A 249 18.73 -19.73 34.26
C GLN A 249 19.64 -18.71 34.96
N ALA A 250 20.00 -17.63 34.27
CA ALA A 250 20.80 -16.54 34.84
C ALA A 250 20.01 -15.55 35.73
N GLY A 251 18.67 -15.74 35.83
CA GLY A 251 17.81 -14.83 36.61
C GLY A 251 17.81 -13.41 36.06
N ASP A 252 17.81 -13.26 34.73
CA ASP A 252 17.86 -11.99 33.98
C ASP A 252 19.10 -11.12 34.33
N LYS A 253 20.23 -11.77 34.66
CA LYS A 253 21.49 -11.12 34.93
C LYS A 253 22.57 -11.50 33.93
N ASN A 254 23.57 -10.63 33.80
CA ASN A 254 24.76 -10.99 33.02
C ASN A 254 25.44 -12.23 33.64
N ALA A 255 25.81 -13.18 32.82
CA ALA A 255 26.37 -14.44 33.25
C ALA A 255 27.55 -14.91 32.38
N LEU A 256 28.31 -15.85 32.91
CA LEU A 256 29.29 -16.66 32.18
C LEU A 256 28.71 -18.08 32.02
N VAL A 257 28.46 -18.48 30.80
CA VAL A 257 27.94 -19.82 30.46
C VAL A 257 29.06 -20.60 29.78
N HIS A 258 29.68 -21.51 30.48
CA HIS A 258 30.86 -22.26 30.00
C HIS A 258 31.93 -21.38 29.31
N GLY A 259 32.25 -20.23 29.96
CA GLY A 259 33.25 -19.29 29.47
C GLY A 259 32.76 -18.30 28.40
N ARG A 260 31.53 -18.42 27.92
CA ARG A 260 30.90 -17.44 27.00
C ARG A 260 30.10 -16.41 27.78
N LYS A 261 30.20 -15.16 27.39
CA LYS A 261 29.49 -14.06 28.05
C LYS A 261 28.03 -13.99 27.55
N LEU A 262 27.07 -14.15 28.46
CA LEU A 262 25.69 -13.78 28.27
C LEU A 262 25.51 -12.37 28.86
N THR A 263 25.23 -11.37 28.03
CA THR A 263 25.22 -9.97 28.46
C THR A 263 23.94 -9.29 27.96
N LYS A 264 23.22 -8.63 28.87
CA LYS A 264 22.10 -7.76 28.53
C LYS A 264 22.62 -6.48 27.90
N THR A 265 22.22 -6.23 26.66
CA THR A 265 22.53 -4.96 25.98
C THR A 265 21.75 -3.81 26.63
N LYS A 266 22.39 -2.65 26.73
CA LYS A 266 21.69 -1.45 27.21
C LYS A 266 20.76 -0.92 26.13
N ASP A 267 19.65 -0.32 26.58
CA ASP A 267 18.78 0.41 25.66
C ASP A 267 19.59 1.48 24.93
N SER A 268 19.49 1.52 23.61
CA SER A 268 20.14 2.52 22.78
C SER A 268 19.09 3.44 22.16
N LYS A 269 19.34 4.75 22.24
CA LYS A 269 18.53 5.72 21.50
C LYS A 269 19.15 5.90 20.12
N SER A 270 18.37 5.73 19.07
CA SER A 270 18.76 6.08 17.72
C SER A 270 18.08 7.37 17.30
N VAL A 271 18.80 8.21 16.56
CA VAL A 271 18.21 9.41 15.96
C VAL A 271 17.85 9.09 14.51
N ALA A 272 16.62 9.38 14.13
CA ALA A 272 16.19 9.30 12.73
C ALA A 272 16.71 10.53 11.97
N TYR A 273 18.00 10.50 11.62
CA TYR A 273 18.70 11.66 11.03
C TYR A 273 18.03 12.20 9.77
N ALA A 274 17.51 11.34 8.90
CA ALA A 274 16.82 11.77 7.69
C ALA A 274 15.54 12.58 8.01
N LYS A 275 14.75 12.12 9.00
CA LYS A 275 13.55 12.82 9.45
C LYS A 275 13.91 14.13 10.14
N ALA A 276 14.89 14.10 11.06
CA ALA A 276 15.35 15.29 11.77
C ALA A 276 15.90 16.35 10.79
N LEU A 277 16.63 15.93 9.75
CA LEU A 277 17.18 16.83 8.75
C LEU A 277 16.09 17.46 7.90
N ALA A 278 15.08 16.70 7.50
CA ALA A 278 13.93 17.22 6.75
C ALA A 278 13.14 18.27 7.55
N GLU A 279 13.04 18.10 8.87
CA GLU A 279 12.36 19.03 9.76
C GLU A 279 13.20 20.27 10.10
N LEU A 280 14.50 20.09 10.37
CA LEU A 280 15.38 21.17 10.85
C LEU A 280 16.01 22.01 9.73
N ALA A 281 16.18 21.43 8.54
CA ALA A 281 16.80 22.08 7.39
C ALA A 281 16.10 21.70 6.08
N PRO A 282 14.82 22.07 5.90
CA PRO A 282 14.08 21.78 4.68
C PRO A 282 14.76 22.44 3.48
N GLY A 283 15.07 21.66 2.44
CA GLY A 283 15.75 22.16 1.23
C GLY A 283 17.27 22.19 1.29
N ALA A 284 17.89 21.59 2.32
CA ALA A 284 19.34 21.48 2.37
C ALA A 284 19.89 20.65 1.19
N ASP A 285 20.92 21.16 0.50
CA ASP A 285 21.63 20.40 -0.51
C ASP A 285 22.53 19.34 0.14
N LEU A 286 22.18 18.07 -0.08
CA LEU A 286 22.85 16.90 0.49
C LEU A 286 23.80 16.21 -0.50
N SER A 287 23.95 16.73 -1.71
CA SER A 287 24.69 16.07 -2.81
C SER A 287 26.11 15.62 -2.43
N LYS A 288 26.81 16.42 -1.60
CA LYS A 288 28.16 16.09 -1.13
C LYS A 288 28.24 14.95 -0.09
N TRP A 289 27.09 14.49 0.46
CA TRP A 289 27.02 13.35 1.38
C TRP A 289 26.34 12.13 0.77
N GLU A 290 25.95 12.21 -0.50
CA GLU A 290 25.40 11.07 -1.20
C GLU A 290 26.47 10.01 -1.41
N SER A 291 26.10 8.76 -1.16
CA SER A 291 26.93 7.60 -1.46
C SER A 291 26.16 6.64 -2.36
N VAL A 292 26.80 6.19 -3.44
CA VAL A 292 26.21 5.21 -4.34
C VAL A 292 26.43 3.81 -3.74
N ARG A 293 25.34 3.13 -3.38
CA ARG A 293 25.38 1.68 -3.13
C ARG A 293 25.15 0.95 -4.45
N LYS A 294 26.05 0.02 -4.78
CA LYS A 294 25.81 -0.86 -5.94
C LYS A 294 24.52 -1.65 -5.71
N GLY A 295 23.67 -1.69 -6.69
CA GLY A 295 22.51 -2.56 -6.72
C GLY A 295 22.90 -4.04 -6.65
N GLY A 296 22.01 -4.88 -6.14
CA GLY A 296 22.18 -6.32 -6.09
C GLY A 296 20.90 -7.02 -6.55
N TRP A 297 20.99 -8.32 -6.75
CA TRP A 297 19.85 -9.15 -7.11
C TRP A 297 19.06 -9.54 -5.85
N ARG A 298 17.75 -9.48 -5.94
CA ARG A 298 16.83 -9.92 -4.89
C ARG A 298 15.74 -10.77 -5.51
N LEU A 299 15.51 -11.95 -4.95
CA LEU A 299 14.36 -12.79 -5.24
C LEU A 299 13.33 -12.59 -4.11
N SER A 300 12.16 -12.10 -4.47
CA SER A 300 11.04 -11.84 -3.55
C SER A 300 9.86 -12.74 -3.87
#